data_5ea9b15bca353fce7a6845dad5eac02d
#
_entry.id   5ea9b15bca353fce7a6845dad5eac02d
#
_cell.length_a   1.000
_cell.length_b   1.000
_cell.length_c   1.000
_cell.angle_alpha   90.00
_cell.angle_beta   90.00
_cell.angle_gamma   90.00
#
_symmetry.space_group_name_H-M   'P 1'
#
loop_
_entity.id
_entity.type
_entity.pdbx_description
1 polymer ?
#
loop_
_entity_poly.entity_id
_entity_poly.type
_entity_poly.pdbx_seq_one_letter_code
_entity_poly.pdbx_strand_id
1 'polypeptide(L)'
;MTTFELLLKEKLVIISRGVPKETLLEVAEVLADAGIRFLESTFDHRVDNCIEENAEKIAFLKKRVGDRIHIGAGTVLNVKEVQAAFDAGCEYIIAPNTKEAVVKETKRLGMYSMPGAATATEICDAWDMGADMVKFFPADDLGMHYITNLRGPLPHIPLMATGGVNPQTIPEFLKRGINAVGTGITVLRPDLVQAKDYAAISALAKEHIQAVKDALK
;
A
#
# COMPACT_ATOMS: atom_id res chain seq x y z
N MET A 1 1.96 3.91 -19.74
CA MET A 1 2.10 4.30 -18.32
C MET A 1 2.40 3.04 -17.53
N THR A 2 3.51 3.01 -16.82
CA THR A 2 3.88 1.87 -15.95
C THR A 2 3.00 1.83 -14.69
N THR A 3 2.97 0.69 -13.97
CA THR A 3 2.27 0.57 -12.68
C THR A 3 2.74 1.63 -11.67
N PHE A 4 4.04 1.94 -11.65
CA PHE A 4 4.59 2.95 -10.74
C PHE A 4 4.18 4.39 -11.13
N GLU A 5 4.22 4.72 -12.42
CA GLU A 5 3.72 6.02 -12.89
C GLU A 5 2.23 6.21 -12.58
N LEU A 6 1.44 5.13 -12.69
CA LEU A 6 0.04 5.15 -12.29
C LEU A 6 -0.11 5.36 -10.77
N LEU A 7 0.71 4.69 -9.96
CA LEU A 7 0.70 4.90 -8.50
C LEU A 7 1.00 6.35 -8.14
N LEU A 8 2.00 6.97 -8.77
CA LEU A 8 2.33 8.38 -8.56
C LEU A 8 1.22 9.34 -8.99
N LYS A 9 0.37 8.93 -9.93
CA LYS A 9 -0.81 9.67 -10.38
C LYS A 9 -1.99 9.49 -9.42
N GLU A 10 -2.35 8.25 -9.09
CA GLU A 10 -3.52 7.93 -8.26
C GLU A 10 -3.28 8.18 -6.77
N LYS A 11 -2.03 8.07 -6.30
CA LYS A 11 -1.54 8.41 -4.96
C LYS A 11 -2.20 7.66 -3.78
N LEU A 12 -2.99 6.63 -4.05
CA LEU A 12 -3.76 5.92 -3.02
C LEU A 12 -3.64 4.40 -3.17
N VAL A 13 -3.21 3.74 -2.09
CA VAL A 13 -3.19 2.28 -1.95
C VAL A 13 -4.15 1.88 -0.84
N ILE A 14 -5.06 0.95 -1.13
CA ILE A 14 -5.94 0.36 -0.10
C ILE A 14 -5.30 -0.92 0.44
N ILE A 15 -5.24 -1.03 1.78
CA ILE A 15 -4.60 -2.13 2.50
C ILE A 15 -5.69 -3.07 3.01
N SER A 16 -5.75 -4.31 2.53
CA SER A 16 -6.79 -5.28 2.90
C SER A 16 -6.42 -6.15 4.12
N ARG A 17 -5.75 -5.56 5.11
CA ARG A 17 -5.39 -6.26 6.35
C ARG A 17 -6.65 -6.75 7.10
N GLY A 18 -6.68 -8.05 7.43
CA GLY A 18 -7.76 -8.65 8.19
C GLY A 18 -9.08 -8.85 7.44
N VAL A 19 -9.10 -8.60 6.12
CA VAL A 19 -10.27 -8.95 5.30
C VAL A 19 -10.30 -10.46 5.06
N PRO A 20 -11.40 -11.14 5.44
CA PRO A 20 -11.54 -12.58 5.20
C PRO A 20 -11.51 -12.92 3.70
N LYS A 21 -10.94 -14.09 3.35
CA LYS A 21 -10.82 -14.55 1.95
C LYS A 21 -12.17 -14.59 1.25
N GLU A 22 -13.22 -15.00 1.98
CA GLU A 22 -14.58 -15.17 1.47
C GLU A 22 -15.22 -13.85 1.02
N THR A 23 -14.83 -12.72 1.64
CA THR A 23 -15.37 -11.40 1.30
C THR A 23 -14.38 -10.54 0.50
N LEU A 24 -13.15 -11.01 0.35
CA LEU A 24 -12.07 -10.21 -0.24
C LEU A 24 -12.34 -9.88 -1.71
N LEU A 25 -12.98 -10.77 -2.45
CA LEU A 25 -13.30 -10.53 -3.86
C LEU A 25 -14.38 -9.46 -4.01
N GLU A 26 -15.49 -9.60 -3.29
CA GLU A 26 -16.60 -8.65 -3.34
C GLU A 26 -16.10 -7.24 -2.93
N VAL A 27 -15.25 -7.19 -1.89
CA VAL A 27 -14.59 -5.93 -1.48
C VAL A 27 -13.72 -5.38 -2.60
N ALA A 28 -12.91 -6.20 -3.26
CA ALA A 28 -12.04 -5.75 -4.35
C ALA A 28 -12.84 -5.26 -5.57
N GLU A 29 -13.93 -5.91 -5.92
CA GLU A 29 -14.84 -5.47 -6.98
C GLU A 29 -15.47 -4.11 -6.64
N VAL A 30 -15.96 -3.95 -5.42
CA VAL A 30 -16.53 -2.67 -4.92
C VAL A 30 -15.49 -1.54 -4.96
N LEU A 31 -14.24 -1.83 -4.57
CA LEU A 31 -13.15 -0.85 -4.63
C LEU A 31 -12.81 -0.47 -6.08
N ALA A 32 -12.77 -1.46 -7.00
CA ALA A 32 -12.55 -1.22 -8.42
C ALA A 32 -13.64 -0.33 -9.04
N ASP A 33 -14.90 -0.63 -8.73
CA ASP A 33 -16.06 0.14 -9.19
C ASP A 33 -16.08 1.56 -8.60
N ALA A 34 -15.59 1.73 -7.37
CA ALA A 34 -15.41 3.05 -6.75
C ALA A 34 -14.28 3.87 -7.40
N GLY A 35 -13.38 3.24 -8.15
CA GLY A 35 -12.25 3.88 -8.83
C GLY A 35 -10.90 3.67 -8.17
N ILE A 36 -10.78 2.81 -7.15
CA ILE A 36 -9.49 2.41 -6.58
C ILE A 36 -8.69 1.63 -7.63
N ARG A 37 -7.39 1.90 -7.72
CA ARG A 37 -6.48 1.28 -8.69
C ARG A 37 -5.38 0.43 -8.04
N PHE A 38 -5.16 0.53 -6.73
CA PHE A 38 -4.11 -0.18 -6.00
C PHE A 38 -4.67 -0.84 -4.74
N LEU A 39 -4.45 -2.16 -4.61
CA LEU A 39 -4.87 -2.96 -3.48
C LEU A 39 -3.68 -3.80 -2.97
N GLU A 40 -3.38 -3.68 -1.68
CA GLU A 40 -2.37 -4.47 -0.98
C GLU A 40 -3.03 -5.64 -0.25
N SER A 41 -2.67 -6.88 -0.58
CA SER A 41 -3.00 -8.07 0.21
C SER A 41 -1.90 -8.32 1.24
N THR A 42 -2.26 -8.32 2.51
CA THR A 42 -1.29 -8.30 3.62
C THR A 42 -1.03 -9.70 4.17
N PHE A 43 0.26 -10.10 4.30
CA PHE A 43 0.65 -11.30 5.03
C PHE A 43 0.26 -11.16 6.51
N ASP A 44 -0.35 -12.20 7.08
CA ASP A 44 -0.71 -12.25 8.50
C ASP A 44 0.17 -13.27 9.23
N HIS A 45 1.26 -12.80 9.80
CA HIS A 45 2.24 -13.64 10.51
C HIS A 45 1.73 -14.21 11.85
N ARG A 46 0.46 -14.03 12.18
CA ARG A 46 -0.18 -14.68 13.33
C ARG A 46 -0.61 -16.11 13.02
N VAL A 47 -0.63 -16.49 11.73
CA VAL A 47 -0.99 -17.83 11.27
C VAL A 47 0.20 -18.53 10.62
N ASP A 48 0.33 -19.84 10.85
CA ASP A 48 1.50 -20.62 10.43
C ASP A 48 1.62 -20.75 8.90
N ASN A 49 0.50 -20.80 8.19
CA ASN A 49 0.41 -20.94 6.72
C ASN A 49 0.21 -19.60 6.00
N CYS A 50 0.71 -18.50 6.59
CA CYS A 50 0.47 -17.14 6.07
C CYS A 50 0.96 -16.95 4.62
N ILE A 51 2.01 -17.68 4.20
CA ILE A 51 2.57 -17.58 2.84
C ILE A 51 1.58 -18.15 1.84
N GLU A 52 1.13 -19.37 2.06
CA GLU A 52 0.19 -20.06 1.19
C GLU A 52 -1.15 -19.34 1.11
N GLU A 53 -1.69 -18.96 2.26
CA GLU A 53 -2.95 -18.21 2.32
C GLU A 53 -2.91 -16.90 1.57
N ASN A 54 -1.85 -16.11 1.74
CA ASN A 54 -1.78 -14.81 1.07
C ASN A 54 -1.49 -14.97 -0.43
N ALA A 55 -0.65 -15.94 -0.82
CA ALA A 55 -0.43 -16.26 -2.23
C ALA A 55 -1.73 -16.67 -2.94
N GLU A 56 -2.56 -17.50 -2.31
CA GLU A 56 -3.87 -17.85 -2.83
C GLU A 56 -4.80 -16.63 -2.97
N LYS A 57 -4.84 -15.73 -1.96
CA LYS A 57 -5.61 -14.48 -2.01
C LYS A 57 -5.17 -13.61 -3.18
N ILE A 58 -3.87 -13.42 -3.34
CA ILE A 58 -3.28 -12.63 -4.42
C ILE A 58 -3.63 -13.21 -5.79
N ALA A 59 -3.37 -14.51 -6.00
CA ALA A 59 -3.65 -15.19 -7.26
C ALA A 59 -5.15 -15.10 -7.62
N PHE A 60 -6.02 -15.25 -6.63
CA PHE A 60 -7.46 -15.12 -6.79
C PHE A 60 -7.87 -13.71 -7.21
N LEU A 61 -7.37 -12.67 -6.52
CA LEU A 61 -7.60 -11.27 -6.86
C LEU A 61 -7.07 -10.94 -8.26
N LYS A 62 -5.84 -11.36 -8.55
CA LYS A 62 -5.20 -11.10 -9.85
C LYS A 62 -6.02 -11.64 -11.01
N LYS A 63 -6.56 -12.85 -10.85
CA LYS A 63 -7.41 -13.50 -11.87
C LYS A 63 -8.74 -12.78 -12.08
N ARG A 64 -9.32 -12.17 -11.05
CA ARG A 64 -10.71 -11.67 -11.06
C ARG A 64 -10.81 -10.16 -11.29
N VAL A 65 -9.88 -9.39 -10.74
CA VAL A 65 -9.90 -7.92 -10.80
C VAL A 65 -8.58 -7.31 -11.27
N GLY A 66 -7.58 -8.12 -11.63
CA GLY A 66 -6.24 -7.66 -11.98
C GLY A 66 -6.14 -6.84 -13.28
N ASP A 67 -7.19 -6.77 -14.05
CA ASP A 67 -7.37 -5.86 -15.20
C ASP A 67 -7.83 -4.45 -14.78
N ARG A 68 -8.37 -4.31 -13.57
CA ARG A 68 -8.91 -3.06 -13.02
C ARG A 68 -8.12 -2.50 -11.84
N ILE A 69 -7.52 -3.39 -11.03
CA ILE A 69 -6.73 -3.04 -9.84
C ILE A 69 -5.35 -3.70 -9.92
N HIS A 70 -4.31 -2.93 -9.67
CA HIS A 70 -2.96 -3.44 -9.45
C HIS A 70 -2.86 -4.06 -8.06
N ILE A 71 -2.43 -5.32 -8.00
CA ILE A 71 -2.36 -6.09 -6.76
C ILE A 71 -0.90 -6.13 -6.27
N GLY A 72 -0.71 -5.75 -5.01
CA GLY A 72 0.56 -5.85 -4.29
C GLY A 72 0.46 -6.71 -3.05
N ALA A 73 1.61 -7.07 -2.49
CA ALA A 73 1.71 -7.76 -1.22
C ALA A 73 2.27 -6.84 -0.13
N GLY A 74 1.64 -6.87 1.05
CA GLY A 74 2.05 -6.09 2.21
C GLY A 74 2.55 -6.92 3.38
N THR A 75 3.31 -6.28 4.25
CA THR A 75 3.94 -6.91 5.42
C THR A 75 4.89 -8.06 5.02
N VAL A 76 5.61 -7.85 3.92
CA VAL A 76 6.57 -8.82 3.39
C VAL A 76 7.88 -8.69 4.18
N LEU A 77 8.29 -9.74 4.90
CA LEU A 77 9.42 -9.71 5.83
C LEU A 77 10.60 -10.58 5.42
N ASN A 78 10.47 -11.42 4.39
CA ASN A 78 11.52 -12.31 3.93
C ASN A 78 11.39 -12.65 2.43
N VAL A 79 12.45 -13.24 1.87
CA VAL A 79 12.57 -13.59 0.45
C VAL A 79 11.54 -14.64 0.01
N LYS A 80 11.13 -15.56 0.90
CA LYS A 80 10.13 -16.58 0.56
C LYS A 80 8.75 -15.94 0.30
N GLU A 81 8.40 -14.93 1.09
CA GLU A 81 7.17 -14.16 0.91
C GLU A 81 7.23 -13.34 -0.39
N VAL A 82 8.40 -12.76 -0.74
CA VAL A 82 8.59 -12.07 -2.01
C VAL A 82 8.35 -13.00 -3.18
N GLN A 83 8.96 -14.21 -3.14
CA GLN A 83 8.81 -15.21 -4.21
C GLN A 83 7.34 -15.68 -4.34
N ALA A 84 6.69 -15.99 -3.21
CA ALA A 84 5.28 -16.41 -3.22
C ALA A 84 4.36 -15.32 -3.77
N ALA A 85 4.60 -14.04 -3.44
CA ALA A 85 3.86 -12.92 -3.97
C ALA A 85 4.07 -12.76 -5.48
N PHE A 86 5.30 -12.90 -5.97
CA PHE A 86 5.63 -12.86 -7.39
C PHE A 86 4.92 -13.98 -8.17
N ASP A 87 5.03 -15.23 -7.70
CA ASP A 87 4.40 -16.39 -8.33
C ASP A 87 2.87 -16.27 -8.38
N ALA A 88 2.28 -15.59 -7.40
CA ALA A 88 0.86 -15.27 -7.35
C ALA A 88 0.45 -14.08 -8.25
N GLY A 89 1.40 -13.36 -8.88
CA GLY A 89 1.16 -12.29 -9.82
C GLY A 89 1.12 -10.88 -9.24
N CYS A 90 1.76 -10.65 -8.07
CA CYS A 90 1.95 -9.30 -7.53
C CYS A 90 2.78 -8.41 -8.44
N GLU A 91 2.51 -7.12 -8.40
CA GLU A 91 3.23 -6.10 -9.15
C GLU A 91 4.15 -5.25 -8.26
N TYR A 92 3.88 -5.21 -6.95
CA TYR A 92 4.66 -4.44 -5.98
C TYR A 92 4.66 -5.08 -4.59
N ILE A 93 5.71 -4.79 -3.83
CA ILE A 93 5.94 -5.28 -2.48
C ILE A 93 6.01 -4.10 -1.52
N ILE A 94 5.25 -4.19 -0.43
CA ILE A 94 5.27 -3.22 0.68
C ILE A 94 5.69 -3.94 1.96
N ALA A 95 6.64 -3.37 2.69
CA ALA A 95 7.11 -3.89 3.96
C ALA A 95 6.96 -2.85 5.08
N PRO A 96 6.86 -3.25 6.36
CA PRO A 96 6.85 -2.31 7.48
C PRO A 96 8.26 -1.83 7.85
N ASN A 97 9.31 -2.49 7.36
CA ASN A 97 10.71 -2.24 7.64
C ASN A 97 11.56 -2.40 6.37
N THR A 98 12.83 -2.01 6.44
CA THR A 98 13.80 -2.22 5.37
C THR A 98 14.66 -3.45 5.65
N LYS A 99 14.68 -4.38 4.70
CA LYS A 99 15.64 -5.50 4.64
C LYS A 99 16.22 -5.59 3.23
N GLU A 100 17.55 -5.51 3.15
CA GLU A 100 18.26 -5.54 1.87
C GLU A 100 17.88 -6.74 1.01
N ALA A 101 17.80 -7.94 1.60
CA ALA A 101 17.44 -9.16 0.87
C ALA A 101 16.03 -9.09 0.26
N VAL A 102 15.05 -8.47 0.96
CA VAL A 102 13.68 -8.28 0.46
C VAL A 102 13.68 -7.28 -0.69
N VAL A 103 14.36 -6.13 -0.53
CA VAL A 103 14.43 -5.10 -1.58
C VAL A 103 15.08 -5.68 -2.83
N LYS A 104 16.27 -6.29 -2.71
CA LYS A 104 17.02 -6.86 -3.85
C LYS A 104 16.24 -7.95 -4.56
N GLU A 105 15.61 -8.86 -3.84
CA GLU A 105 14.83 -9.94 -4.47
C GLU A 105 13.59 -9.37 -5.19
N THR A 106 12.89 -8.40 -4.59
CA THR A 106 11.78 -7.70 -5.23
C THR A 106 12.21 -7.09 -6.56
N LYS A 107 13.35 -6.40 -6.57
CA LYS A 107 13.90 -5.78 -7.79
C LYS A 107 14.38 -6.81 -8.80
N ARG A 108 15.02 -7.91 -8.36
CA ARG A 108 15.44 -9.01 -9.23
C ARG A 108 14.28 -9.63 -10.00
N LEU A 109 13.12 -9.74 -9.36
CA LEU A 109 11.89 -10.26 -9.95
C LEU A 109 11.09 -9.23 -10.77
N GLY A 110 11.58 -7.99 -10.89
CA GLY A 110 10.97 -6.93 -11.69
C GLY A 110 9.76 -6.26 -11.05
N MET A 111 9.50 -6.51 -9.77
CA MET A 111 8.44 -5.84 -9.00
C MET A 111 8.91 -4.49 -8.46
N TYR A 112 7.96 -3.61 -8.12
CA TYR A 112 8.24 -2.36 -7.41
C TYR A 112 8.40 -2.60 -5.90
N SER A 113 9.45 -2.01 -5.31
CA SER A 113 9.82 -2.20 -3.91
C SER A 113 9.51 -0.95 -3.09
N MET A 114 8.73 -1.13 -2.02
CA MET A 114 8.34 -0.07 -1.09
C MET A 114 8.63 -0.49 0.37
N PRO A 115 9.92 -0.54 0.77
CA PRO A 115 10.32 -0.86 2.13
C PRO A 115 9.91 0.23 3.11
N GLY A 116 9.72 -0.14 4.38
CA GLY A 116 9.30 0.76 5.45
C GLY A 116 10.50 1.39 6.19
N ALA A 117 10.39 2.68 6.49
CA ALA A 117 11.37 3.46 7.24
C ALA A 117 10.68 4.57 8.04
N ALA A 118 11.34 4.97 9.14
CA ALA A 118 10.87 6.05 10.01
C ALA A 118 11.87 7.22 10.10
N THR A 119 13.17 6.98 9.92
CA THR A 119 14.24 7.96 10.08
C THR A 119 14.89 8.32 8.74
N ALA A 120 15.59 9.46 8.71
CA ALA A 120 16.34 9.89 7.53
C ALA A 120 17.36 8.85 7.07
N THR A 121 18.08 8.22 8.02
CA THR A 121 19.07 7.17 7.71
C THR A 121 18.38 5.97 7.06
N GLU A 122 17.32 5.44 7.67
CA GLU A 122 16.59 4.30 7.11
C GLU A 122 15.99 4.60 5.73
N ILE A 123 15.53 5.83 5.50
CA ILE A 123 14.99 6.27 4.20
C ILE A 123 16.10 6.27 3.14
N CYS A 124 17.28 6.83 3.46
CA CYS A 124 18.42 6.83 2.55
C CYS A 124 18.92 5.40 2.29
N ASP A 125 19.07 4.57 3.32
CA ASP A 125 19.50 3.18 3.19
C ASP A 125 18.54 2.39 2.29
N ALA A 126 17.23 2.55 2.49
CA ALA A 126 16.22 1.91 1.65
C ALA A 126 16.33 2.33 0.18
N TRP A 127 16.55 3.64 -0.06
CA TRP A 127 16.72 4.20 -1.40
C TRP A 127 18.00 3.67 -2.07
N ASP A 128 19.12 3.64 -1.34
CA ASP A 128 20.42 3.15 -1.86
C ASP A 128 20.39 1.64 -2.16
N MET A 129 19.52 0.87 -1.47
CA MET A 129 19.26 -0.54 -1.77
C MET A 129 18.44 -0.73 -3.06
N GLY A 130 17.87 0.33 -3.64
CA GLY A 130 17.11 0.30 -4.90
C GLY A 130 15.58 0.31 -4.72
N ALA A 131 15.06 0.81 -3.61
CA ALA A 131 13.63 1.03 -3.45
C ALA A 131 13.09 1.98 -4.54
N ASP A 132 11.88 1.74 -5.03
CA ASP A 132 11.20 2.66 -5.94
C ASP A 132 10.48 3.79 -5.20
N MET A 133 10.04 3.51 -3.98
CA MET A 133 9.43 4.45 -3.05
C MET A 133 9.68 3.93 -1.63
N VAL A 134 9.77 4.82 -0.64
CA VAL A 134 9.91 4.39 0.77
C VAL A 134 8.59 4.61 1.49
N LYS A 135 8.08 3.56 2.13
CA LYS A 135 6.93 3.64 3.02
C LYS A 135 7.35 4.35 4.31
N PHE A 136 6.89 5.56 4.50
CA PHE A 136 7.08 6.31 5.74
C PHE A 136 6.05 5.83 6.78
N PHE A 137 6.51 5.12 7.82
CA PHE A 137 5.66 4.42 8.77
C PHE A 137 6.30 4.31 10.16
N PRO A 138 5.53 4.51 11.25
CA PRO A 138 4.13 5.00 11.29
C PRO A 138 4.05 6.53 11.15
N ALA A 139 3.33 7.03 10.16
CA ALA A 139 3.39 8.45 9.77
C ALA A 139 2.71 9.40 10.75
N ASP A 140 1.62 8.97 11.39
CA ASP A 140 0.87 9.75 12.38
C ASP A 140 1.63 9.89 13.71
N ASP A 141 2.30 8.84 14.16
CA ASP A 141 3.10 8.87 15.41
C ASP A 141 4.30 9.83 15.28
N LEU A 142 4.91 9.90 14.09
CA LEU A 142 6.03 10.80 13.82
C LEU A 142 5.58 12.26 13.55
N GLY A 143 4.38 12.42 13.03
CA GLY A 143 3.70 13.70 12.87
C GLY A 143 4.10 14.51 11.64
N MET A 144 3.23 15.44 11.28
CA MET A 144 3.33 16.25 10.05
C MET A 144 4.57 17.17 10.01
N HIS A 145 5.02 17.67 11.18
CA HIS A 145 6.20 18.52 11.26
C HIS A 145 7.48 17.74 10.93
N TYR A 146 7.57 16.50 11.37
CA TYR A 146 8.69 15.62 11.07
C TYR A 146 8.83 15.38 9.55
N ILE A 147 7.71 15.14 8.87
CA ILE A 147 7.69 14.99 7.40
C ILE A 147 8.24 16.26 6.72
N THR A 148 7.82 17.43 7.14
CA THR A 148 8.30 18.70 6.57
C THR A 148 9.82 18.82 6.70
N ASN A 149 10.38 18.47 7.86
CA ASN A 149 11.81 18.50 8.11
C ASN A 149 12.59 17.48 7.27
N LEU A 150 12.04 16.29 7.07
CA LEU A 150 12.62 15.26 6.20
C LEU A 150 12.65 15.66 4.72
N ARG A 151 11.59 16.31 4.25
CA ARG A 151 11.46 16.68 2.83
C ARG A 151 12.46 17.75 2.39
N GLY A 152 12.96 18.58 3.32
CA GLY A 152 14.01 19.56 3.03
C GLY A 152 15.25 18.90 2.43
N PRO A 153 15.96 18.04 3.16
CA PRO A 153 17.18 17.36 2.69
C PRO A 153 16.93 16.22 1.71
N LEU A 154 15.74 15.57 1.72
CA LEU A 154 15.44 14.37 0.92
C LEU A 154 14.29 14.58 -0.08
N PRO A 155 14.30 15.66 -0.92
CA PRO A 155 13.20 15.94 -1.84
C PRO A 155 13.10 14.91 -2.99
N HIS A 156 14.20 14.24 -3.31
CA HIS A 156 14.35 13.32 -4.44
C HIS A 156 13.84 11.91 -4.16
N ILE A 157 13.67 11.52 -2.89
CA ILE A 157 13.21 10.17 -2.53
C ILE A 157 11.69 10.15 -2.47
N PRO A 158 10.99 9.35 -3.30
CA PRO A 158 9.54 9.22 -3.20
C PRO A 158 9.13 8.57 -1.88
N LEU A 159 8.15 9.17 -1.19
CA LEU A 159 7.64 8.66 0.10
C LEU A 159 6.14 8.34 0.00
N MET A 160 5.74 7.22 0.63
CA MET A 160 4.34 6.85 0.85
C MET A 160 4.03 6.86 2.35
N ALA A 161 3.14 7.75 2.79
CA ALA A 161 2.72 7.77 4.19
C ALA A 161 1.72 6.64 4.49
N THR A 162 1.95 5.94 5.60
CA THR A 162 1.02 4.94 6.14
C THR A 162 0.95 5.10 7.65
N GLY A 163 -0.25 5.06 8.21
CA GLY A 163 -0.57 5.44 9.59
C GLY A 163 -1.27 6.80 9.62
N GLY A 164 -2.44 6.89 10.27
CA GLY A 164 -3.25 8.10 10.39
C GLY A 164 -3.84 8.65 9.09
N VAL A 165 -3.81 7.86 8.01
CA VAL A 165 -4.33 8.27 6.70
C VAL A 165 -5.85 8.17 6.64
N ASN A 166 -6.51 9.28 6.38
CA ASN A 166 -7.95 9.42 6.21
C ASN A 166 -8.26 10.65 5.32
N PRO A 167 -9.51 10.91 4.91
CA PRO A 167 -9.83 12.03 4.02
C PRO A 167 -9.40 13.41 4.52
N GLN A 168 -9.34 13.61 5.84
CA GLN A 168 -8.92 14.88 6.45
C GLN A 168 -7.40 15.06 6.42
N THR A 169 -6.63 13.97 6.58
CA THR A 169 -5.16 14.03 6.66
C THR A 169 -4.48 13.86 5.29
N ILE A 170 -5.12 13.26 4.29
CA ILE A 170 -4.58 13.08 2.94
C ILE A 170 -4.06 14.40 2.34
N PRO A 171 -4.83 15.52 2.35
CA PRO A 171 -4.34 16.78 1.80
C PRO A 171 -3.09 17.28 2.51
N GLU A 172 -3.00 17.12 3.82
CA GLU A 172 -1.86 17.54 4.61
C GLU A 172 -0.59 16.73 4.30
N PHE A 173 -0.71 15.41 4.13
CA PHE A 173 0.40 14.57 3.68
C PHE A 173 0.91 15.00 2.30
N LEU A 174 0.01 15.12 1.33
CA LEU A 174 0.38 15.41 -0.05
C LEU A 174 0.99 16.83 -0.19
N LYS A 175 0.45 17.83 0.50
CA LYS A 175 1.01 19.22 0.53
C LYS A 175 2.42 19.27 1.11
N ARG A 176 2.79 18.33 1.99
CA ARG A 176 4.14 18.24 2.57
C ARG A 176 5.10 17.40 1.73
N GLY A 177 4.73 17.04 0.51
CA GLY A 177 5.60 16.35 -0.42
C GLY A 177 5.59 14.82 -0.28
N ILE A 178 4.61 14.24 0.41
CA ILE A 178 4.34 12.80 0.33
C ILE A 178 3.80 12.50 -1.07
N ASN A 179 4.33 11.46 -1.70
CA ASN A 179 4.03 11.13 -3.09
C ASN A 179 2.81 10.21 -3.25
N ALA A 180 2.55 9.38 -2.23
CA ALA A 180 1.37 8.51 -2.16
C ALA A 180 0.97 8.25 -0.70
N VAL A 181 -0.23 7.75 -0.48
CA VAL A 181 -0.73 7.37 0.85
C VAL A 181 -1.28 5.94 0.82
N GLY A 182 -1.10 5.21 1.94
CA GLY A 182 -1.62 3.86 2.12
C GLY A 182 -2.54 3.81 3.34
N THR A 183 -3.76 3.29 3.17
CA THR A 183 -4.73 3.14 4.25
C THR A 183 -5.56 1.87 4.10
N GLY A 184 -6.06 1.34 5.20
CA GLY A 184 -6.95 0.18 5.20
C GLY A 184 -8.17 0.40 6.06
N ILE A 185 -7.98 0.55 7.36
CA ILE A 185 -9.06 0.59 8.36
C ILE A 185 -10.04 1.75 8.18
N THR A 186 -9.65 2.83 7.52
CA THR A 186 -10.53 3.98 7.27
C THR A 186 -11.47 3.76 6.09
N VAL A 187 -11.17 2.79 5.21
CA VAL A 187 -12.00 2.36 4.08
C VAL A 187 -12.61 0.99 4.38
N LEU A 188 -11.78 0.01 4.75
CA LEU A 188 -12.17 -1.35 5.06
C LEU A 188 -12.37 -1.51 6.57
N ARG A 189 -13.35 -0.79 7.10
CA ARG A 189 -13.72 -0.88 8.51
C ARG A 189 -14.20 -2.29 8.84
N PRO A 190 -13.71 -2.91 9.94
CA PRO A 190 -14.08 -4.28 10.28
C PRO A 190 -15.58 -4.52 10.41
N ASP A 191 -16.31 -3.55 10.98
CA ASP A 191 -17.77 -3.61 11.12
C ASP A 191 -18.49 -3.64 9.77
N LEU A 192 -18.04 -2.82 8.81
CA LEU A 192 -18.64 -2.78 7.46
C LEU A 192 -18.27 -4.03 6.64
N VAL A 193 -17.03 -4.51 6.76
CA VAL A 193 -16.60 -5.75 6.09
C VAL A 193 -17.40 -6.95 6.62
N GLN A 194 -17.57 -7.05 7.93
CA GLN A 194 -18.36 -8.11 8.57
C GLN A 194 -19.83 -8.05 8.19
N ALA A 195 -20.39 -6.85 8.15
CA ALA A 195 -21.80 -6.61 7.74
C ALA A 195 -22.00 -6.72 6.22
N LYS A 196 -20.93 -6.86 5.43
CA LYS A 196 -20.94 -6.78 3.94
C LYS A 196 -21.63 -5.49 3.44
N ASP A 197 -21.44 -4.39 4.17
CA ASP A 197 -21.98 -3.08 3.74
C ASP A 197 -21.10 -2.47 2.64
N TYR A 198 -21.24 -3.03 1.44
CA TYR A 198 -20.47 -2.64 0.27
C TYR A 198 -20.80 -1.22 -0.20
N ALA A 199 -21.99 -0.73 0.08
CA ALA A 199 -22.39 0.64 -0.24
C ALA A 199 -21.59 1.65 0.61
N ALA A 200 -21.48 1.40 1.91
CA ALA A 200 -20.66 2.23 2.81
C ALA A 200 -19.15 2.14 2.47
N ILE A 201 -18.63 0.95 2.16
CA ILE A 201 -17.22 0.78 1.72
C ILE A 201 -16.96 1.57 0.44
N SER A 202 -17.86 1.50 -0.56
CA SER A 202 -17.75 2.28 -1.79
C SER A 202 -17.77 3.79 -1.55
N ALA A 203 -18.63 4.26 -0.65
CA ALA A 203 -18.70 5.67 -0.28
C ALA A 203 -17.39 6.15 0.35
N LEU A 204 -16.86 5.41 1.33
CA LEU A 204 -15.57 5.71 1.98
C LEU A 204 -14.41 5.71 0.96
N ALA A 205 -14.36 4.74 0.04
CA ALA A 205 -13.35 4.71 -1.02
C ALA A 205 -13.41 5.97 -1.90
N LYS A 206 -14.61 6.40 -2.29
CA LYS A 206 -14.81 7.63 -3.09
C LYS A 206 -14.41 8.89 -2.33
N GLU A 207 -14.69 8.97 -1.02
CA GLU A 207 -14.24 10.09 -0.17
C GLU A 207 -12.71 10.21 -0.14
N HIS A 208 -11.99 9.08 -0.03
CA HIS A 208 -10.53 9.07 -0.06
C HIS A 208 -9.99 9.50 -1.42
N ILE A 209 -10.57 9.02 -2.52
CA ILE A 209 -10.23 9.44 -3.88
C ILE A 209 -10.46 10.95 -4.05
N GLN A 210 -11.59 11.46 -3.54
CA GLN A 210 -11.91 12.88 -3.63
C GLN A 210 -10.91 13.73 -2.85
N ALA A 211 -10.53 13.30 -1.64
CA ALA A 211 -9.52 13.99 -0.84
C ALA A 211 -8.15 14.07 -1.54
N VAL A 212 -7.74 13.00 -2.27
CA VAL A 212 -6.54 13.05 -3.12
C VAL A 212 -6.70 14.08 -4.24
N LYS A 213 -7.84 14.06 -4.96
CA LYS A 213 -8.10 15.01 -6.07
C LYS A 213 -8.11 16.46 -5.59
N ASP A 214 -8.68 16.73 -4.44
CA ASP A 214 -8.76 18.10 -3.88
C ASP A 214 -7.39 18.61 -3.42
N ALA A 215 -6.52 17.72 -2.97
CA ALA A 215 -5.14 18.09 -2.62
C ALA A 215 -4.25 18.43 -3.84
N LEU A 216 -4.67 18.06 -5.05
CA LEU A 216 -3.91 18.29 -6.30
C LEU A 216 -4.38 19.51 -7.09
N LYS A 217 -5.43 20.18 -6.63
CA LYS A 217 -5.91 21.47 -7.18
C LYS A 217 -5.11 22.64 -6.64
#